data_6d8e32c1a1c8e9e715707b41624d0e0c
#
_entry.id   6d8e32c1a1c8e9e715707b41624d0e0c
#
_cell.length_a   1.000
_cell.length_b   1.000
_cell.length_c   1.000
_cell.angle_alpha   90.00
_cell.angle_beta   90.00
_cell.angle_gamma   90.00
#
_symmetry.space_group_name_H-M   'P 1'
#
loop_
_entity.id
_entity.type
_entity.pdbx_description
1 polymer ?
#
loop_
_entity_poly.entity_id
_entity_poly.type
_entity_poly.pdbx_seq_one_letter_code
_entity_poly.pdbx_strand_id
1 'polypeptide(L)'
;MRRSLRSWLWHVDIDREVDDEIAFHVEMRTRELVDKGVDPRIAREMVLARIGDATRLKRTCVDLGRKRDREMRLTQWLEELRDDVRFAVRQLKSAPGFTFVAVVTLALGIGANGAIFALADATLLRPLPLPEPDRLAIVWERSDTVQRGPVSPLNMLDWNDQTRTFEKMAGFVPGVGSMVMAGQNGTTESVPRQWVTSGVFDVLGVTPIAGRTFLASDDTEQISAVVQSEGFWRNRFGADPSVIGRQIRLDGTLYTVVGVVPQTTQMIGSASVWALVQLRRDIVGAPGGPSAEHLRGLRMFRVVGRMKPGVSFASAGDDQ
;
A
#
# COMPACT_ATOMS: atom_id res chain seq x y z
N MET A 1 16.62 -40.61 6.03
CA MET A 1 15.92 -40.56 4.75
C MET A 1 15.59 -41.93 4.08
N ARG A 2 15.73 -43.07 4.77
CA ARG A 2 15.53 -44.42 4.17
C ARG A 2 14.33 -45.21 4.74
N ARG A 3 13.54 -44.66 5.68
CA ARG A 3 12.37 -45.36 6.26
C ARG A 3 11.00 -44.97 5.70
N SER A 4 10.85 -43.81 5.09
CA SER A 4 9.53 -43.31 4.61
C SER A 4 9.03 -44.01 3.33
N LEU A 5 9.92 -44.60 2.50
CA LEU A 5 9.54 -45.33 1.28
C LEU A 5 8.93 -46.72 1.55
N ARG A 6 9.23 -47.31 2.68
CA ARG A 6 8.70 -48.64 3.05
C ARG A 6 7.24 -48.60 3.53
N SER A 7 6.81 -47.52 4.19
CA SER A 7 5.42 -47.38 4.65
C SER A 7 4.44 -47.06 3.53
N TRP A 8 4.93 -46.51 2.43
CA TRP A 8 4.10 -46.25 1.22
C TRP A 8 3.82 -47.51 0.40
N LEU A 9 4.68 -48.50 0.47
CA LEU A 9 4.55 -49.76 -0.31
C LEU A 9 3.65 -50.79 0.38
N TRP A 10 3.28 -50.65 1.63
CA TRP A 10 2.42 -51.59 2.37
C TRP A 10 1.08 -50.91 2.70
N HIS A 11 0.33 -50.53 1.69
CA HIS A 11 -1.09 -50.23 1.87
C HIS A 11 -1.82 -51.56 2.07
N VAL A 12 -2.09 -51.91 3.28
CA VAL A 12 -3.06 -52.96 3.58
C VAL A 12 -4.42 -52.40 3.16
N ASP A 13 -5.05 -53.03 2.21
CA ASP A 13 -6.38 -52.65 1.77
C ASP A 13 -7.38 -53.10 2.83
N ILE A 14 -7.83 -52.11 3.62
CA ILE A 14 -8.74 -52.29 4.76
C ILE A 14 -10.00 -53.08 4.31
N ASP A 15 -10.44 -52.85 3.07
CA ASP A 15 -11.60 -53.52 2.50
C ASP A 15 -11.33 -55.03 2.34
N ARG A 16 -10.13 -55.42 1.94
CA ARG A 16 -9.70 -56.80 1.84
C ARG A 16 -9.50 -57.44 3.20
N GLU A 17 -8.86 -56.77 4.15
CA GLU A 17 -8.62 -57.28 5.50
C GLU A 17 -9.96 -57.58 6.20
N VAL A 18 -10.94 -56.68 6.08
CA VAL A 18 -12.29 -56.88 6.61
C VAL A 18 -13.02 -58.05 5.92
N ASP A 19 -12.87 -58.19 4.59
CA ASP A 19 -13.45 -59.31 3.86
C ASP A 19 -12.86 -60.65 4.29
N ASP A 20 -11.55 -60.75 4.43
CA ASP A 20 -10.84 -61.96 4.86
C ASP A 20 -11.21 -62.37 6.31
N GLU A 21 -11.34 -61.38 7.17
CA GLU A 21 -11.75 -61.60 8.61
C GLU A 21 -13.19 -62.11 8.68
N ILE A 22 -14.12 -61.51 7.95
CA ILE A 22 -15.52 -61.95 7.91
C ILE A 22 -15.60 -63.37 7.30
N ALA A 23 -14.88 -63.63 6.22
CA ALA A 23 -14.84 -64.98 5.58
C ALA A 23 -14.29 -66.01 6.56
N PHE A 24 -13.21 -65.73 7.30
CA PHE A 24 -12.64 -66.59 8.29
C PHE A 24 -13.62 -66.94 9.44
N HIS A 25 -14.32 -65.94 9.96
CA HIS A 25 -15.32 -66.16 10.99
C HIS A 25 -16.52 -66.97 10.52
N VAL A 26 -16.98 -66.78 9.28
CA VAL A 26 -18.05 -67.58 8.66
C VAL A 26 -17.60 -69.04 8.54
N GLU A 27 -16.40 -69.26 8.04
CA GLU A 27 -15.87 -70.63 7.83
C GLU A 27 -15.67 -71.36 9.16
N MET A 28 -15.07 -70.70 10.13
CA MET A 28 -14.83 -71.25 11.49
C MET A 28 -16.14 -71.67 12.17
N ARG A 29 -17.16 -70.80 12.15
CA ARG A 29 -18.47 -71.09 12.74
C ARG A 29 -19.23 -72.17 12.00
N THR A 30 -19.09 -72.22 10.67
CA THR A 30 -19.69 -73.28 9.86
C THR A 30 -19.09 -74.64 10.20
N ARG A 31 -17.76 -74.76 10.36
CA ARG A 31 -17.10 -75.98 10.77
C ARG A 31 -17.55 -76.44 12.15
N GLU A 32 -17.67 -75.53 13.11
CA GLU A 32 -18.14 -75.83 14.44
C GLU A 32 -19.56 -76.46 14.47
N LEU A 33 -20.45 -75.99 13.59
CA LEU A 33 -21.79 -76.56 13.46
C LEU A 33 -21.80 -77.92 12.74
N VAL A 34 -20.96 -78.11 11.74
CA VAL A 34 -20.78 -79.35 11.00
C VAL A 34 -20.23 -80.45 11.94
N ASP A 35 -19.26 -80.14 12.81
CA ASP A 35 -18.71 -81.04 13.82
C ASP A 35 -19.76 -81.45 14.87
N LYS A 36 -20.81 -80.66 15.06
CA LYS A 36 -21.98 -80.95 15.88
C LYS A 36 -23.07 -81.75 15.15
N GLY A 37 -22.80 -82.21 13.90
CA GLY A 37 -23.70 -83.04 13.14
C GLY A 37 -24.72 -82.32 12.26
N VAL A 38 -24.59 -81.02 12.04
CA VAL A 38 -25.45 -80.24 11.17
C VAL A 38 -24.95 -80.35 9.73
N ASP A 39 -25.89 -80.51 8.76
CA ASP A 39 -25.55 -80.53 7.34
C ASP A 39 -24.77 -79.27 6.93
N PRO A 40 -23.67 -79.39 6.15
CA PRO A 40 -22.80 -78.25 5.81
C PRO A 40 -23.51 -77.09 5.11
N ARG A 41 -24.55 -77.33 4.32
CA ARG A 41 -25.34 -76.30 3.68
C ARG A 41 -26.20 -75.56 4.67
N ILE A 42 -26.89 -76.30 5.55
CA ILE A 42 -27.74 -75.72 6.60
C ILE A 42 -26.87 -74.94 7.61
N ALA A 43 -25.73 -75.47 7.99
CA ALA A 43 -24.79 -74.82 8.90
C ALA A 43 -24.35 -73.46 8.36
N ARG A 44 -24.00 -73.35 7.08
CA ARG A 44 -23.59 -72.11 6.46
C ARG A 44 -24.73 -71.10 6.38
N GLU A 45 -25.95 -71.51 6.02
CA GLU A 45 -27.12 -70.65 6.00
C GLU A 45 -27.45 -70.11 7.38
N MET A 46 -27.37 -70.96 8.43
CA MET A 46 -27.59 -70.53 9.81
C MET A 46 -26.56 -69.50 10.29
N VAL A 47 -25.28 -69.64 9.92
CA VAL A 47 -24.22 -68.70 10.26
C VAL A 47 -24.44 -67.37 9.55
N LEU A 48 -24.77 -67.38 8.23
CA LEU A 48 -25.04 -66.18 7.45
C LEU A 48 -26.29 -65.44 7.97
N ALA A 49 -27.37 -66.20 8.28
CA ALA A 49 -28.58 -65.60 8.87
C ALA A 49 -28.34 -64.97 10.22
N ARG A 50 -27.41 -65.51 11.04
CA ARG A 50 -27.05 -65.00 12.37
C ARG A 50 -26.12 -63.77 12.30
N ILE A 51 -25.31 -63.66 11.29
CA ILE A 51 -24.46 -62.46 11.03
C ILE A 51 -25.34 -61.27 10.55
N GLY A 52 -26.52 -61.58 9.99
CA GLY A 52 -27.43 -60.56 9.50
C GLY A 52 -26.91 -59.88 8.21
N ASP A 53 -27.12 -58.55 8.13
CA ASP A 53 -26.65 -57.77 6.95
C ASP A 53 -25.12 -57.60 6.99
N ALA A 54 -24.43 -58.60 6.42
CA ALA A 54 -22.96 -58.62 6.31
C ALA A 54 -22.42 -57.39 5.61
N THR A 55 -23.20 -56.82 4.69
CA THR A 55 -22.84 -55.62 3.96
C THR A 55 -22.79 -54.38 4.87
N ARG A 56 -23.75 -54.31 5.78
CA ARG A 56 -23.82 -53.21 6.76
C ARG A 56 -22.69 -53.32 7.79
N LEU A 57 -22.42 -54.52 8.25
CA LEU A 57 -21.32 -54.83 9.18
C LEU A 57 -19.97 -54.45 8.54
N LYS A 58 -19.75 -54.90 7.29
CA LYS A 58 -18.55 -54.55 6.51
C LYS A 58 -18.35 -53.04 6.41
N ARG A 59 -19.38 -52.29 5.98
CA ARG A 59 -19.29 -50.81 5.89
C ARG A 59 -18.89 -50.17 7.20
N THR A 60 -19.50 -50.59 8.29
CA THR A 60 -19.20 -50.05 9.61
C THR A 60 -17.76 -50.35 10.03
N CYS A 61 -17.26 -51.58 9.80
CA CYS A 61 -15.87 -51.95 10.13
C CYS A 61 -14.85 -51.19 9.26
N VAL A 62 -15.14 -51.03 7.97
CA VAL A 62 -14.29 -50.24 7.05
C VAL A 62 -14.26 -48.78 7.46
N ASP A 63 -15.39 -48.18 7.77
CA ASP A 63 -15.45 -46.79 8.20
C ASP A 63 -14.71 -46.53 9.51
N LEU A 64 -14.84 -47.43 10.47
CA LEU A 64 -14.09 -47.38 11.74
C LEU A 64 -12.57 -47.55 11.50
N GLY A 65 -12.20 -48.50 10.63
CA GLY A 65 -10.81 -48.72 10.24
C GLY A 65 -10.18 -47.48 9.58
N ARG A 66 -10.88 -46.90 8.65
CA ARG A 66 -10.44 -45.66 7.93
C ARG A 66 -10.33 -44.44 8.86
N LYS A 67 -11.26 -44.34 9.84
CA LYS A 67 -11.21 -43.27 10.85
C LYS A 67 -10.00 -43.42 11.76
N ARG A 68 -9.77 -44.65 12.25
CA ARG A 68 -8.62 -44.98 13.10
C ARG A 68 -7.29 -44.75 12.39
N ASP A 69 -7.19 -45.14 11.12
CA ASP A 69 -5.99 -44.92 10.32
C ASP A 69 -5.70 -43.42 10.09
N ARG A 70 -6.74 -42.60 9.87
CA ARG A 70 -6.55 -41.14 9.77
C ARG A 70 -6.05 -40.53 11.06
N GLU A 71 -6.61 -40.92 12.17
CA GLU A 71 -6.20 -40.44 13.52
C GLU A 71 -4.76 -40.87 13.84
N MET A 72 -4.40 -42.12 13.55
CA MET A 72 -3.04 -42.63 13.74
C MET A 72 -2.03 -41.94 12.83
N ARG A 73 -2.37 -41.67 11.57
CA ARG A 73 -1.48 -40.94 10.64
C ARG A 73 -1.24 -39.51 11.07
N LEU A 74 -2.26 -38.81 11.59
CA LEU A 74 -2.11 -37.44 12.10
C LEU A 74 -1.22 -37.41 13.36
N THR A 75 -1.43 -38.33 14.28
CA THR A 75 -0.59 -38.39 15.50
C THR A 75 0.85 -38.76 15.15
N GLN A 76 1.07 -39.75 14.29
CA GLN A 76 2.41 -40.13 13.82
C GLN A 76 3.11 -38.98 13.09
N TRP A 77 2.41 -38.27 12.21
CA TRP A 77 2.96 -37.12 11.52
C TRP A 77 3.35 -35.99 12.47
N LEU A 78 2.53 -35.74 13.52
CA LEU A 78 2.83 -34.74 14.55
C LEU A 78 4.04 -35.13 15.39
N GLU A 79 4.15 -36.42 15.75
CA GLU A 79 5.29 -36.94 16.47
C GLU A 79 6.58 -36.86 15.64
N GLU A 80 6.54 -37.28 14.38
CA GLU A 80 7.65 -37.15 13.44
C GLU A 80 8.07 -35.69 13.27
N LEU A 81 7.12 -34.80 13.07
CA LEU A 81 7.38 -33.35 12.96
C LEU A 81 8.05 -32.79 14.22
N ARG A 82 7.56 -33.17 15.39
CA ARG A 82 8.16 -32.78 16.68
C ARG A 82 9.60 -33.27 16.84
N ASP A 83 9.86 -34.50 16.45
CA ASP A 83 11.19 -35.08 16.53
C ASP A 83 12.14 -34.46 15.49
N ASP A 84 11.67 -34.18 14.31
CA ASP A 84 12.42 -33.45 13.27
C ASP A 84 12.75 -32.02 13.71
N VAL A 85 11.80 -31.31 14.33
CA VAL A 85 12.06 -29.97 14.89
C VAL A 85 13.08 -30.05 16.02
N ARG A 86 12.96 -31.03 16.92
CA ARG A 86 13.95 -31.22 18.01
C ARG A 86 15.33 -31.55 17.46
N PHE A 87 15.40 -32.37 16.44
CA PHE A 87 16.65 -32.70 15.77
C PHE A 87 17.26 -31.46 15.12
N ALA A 88 16.47 -30.70 14.35
CA ALA A 88 16.91 -29.46 13.71
C ALA A 88 17.44 -28.44 14.73
N VAL A 89 16.72 -28.22 15.83
CA VAL A 89 17.16 -27.29 16.89
C VAL A 89 18.49 -27.77 17.52
N ARG A 90 18.63 -29.08 17.74
CA ARG A 90 19.88 -29.64 18.28
C ARG A 90 21.05 -29.46 17.31
N GLN A 91 20.79 -29.68 16.02
CA GLN A 91 21.77 -29.49 14.95
C GLN A 91 22.22 -28.02 14.88
N LEU A 92 21.29 -27.07 14.90
CA LEU A 92 21.57 -25.64 14.91
C LEU A 92 22.39 -25.22 16.15
N LYS A 93 22.08 -25.78 17.33
CA LYS A 93 22.84 -25.52 18.55
C LYS A 93 24.23 -26.14 18.53
N SER A 94 24.44 -27.27 17.86
CA SER A 94 25.74 -27.93 17.77
C SER A 94 26.72 -27.26 16.81
N ALA A 95 26.22 -26.41 15.88
CA ALA A 95 27.03 -25.69 14.92
C ALA A 95 26.72 -24.15 14.96
N PRO A 96 27.10 -23.46 16.07
CA PRO A 96 26.68 -22.07 16.29
C PRO A 96 27.22 -21.09 15.24
N GLY A 97 28.44 -21.29 14.74
CA GLY A 97 29.02 -20.46 13.70
C GLY A 97 28.26 -20.55 12.36
N PHE A 98 27.94 -21.78 11.93
CA PHE A 98 27.11 -21.98 10.74
C PHE A 98 25.71 -21.37 10.91
N THR A 99 25.10 -21.60 12.06
CA THR A 99 23.76 -21.08 12.36
C THR A 99 23.75 -19.56 12.34
N PHE A 100 24.76 -18.91 12.92
CA PHE A 100 24.89 -17.46 12.90
C PHE A 100 24.99 -16.91 11.47
N VAL A 101 25.88 -17.48 10.66
CA VAL A 101 26.03 -17.06 9.26
C VAL A 101 24.74 -17.27 8.47
N ALA A 102 24.11 -18.42 8.61
CA ALA A 102 22.85 -18.74 7.93
C ALA A 102 21.73 -17.76 8.32
N VAL A 103 21.58 -17.48 9.63
CA VAL A 103 20.56 -16.54 10.13
C VAL A 103 20.83 -15.12 9.65
N VAL A 104 22.09 -14.66 9.70
CA VAL A 104 22.46 -13.32 9.23
C VAL A 104 22.19 -13.19 7.72
N THR A 105 22.57 -14.19 6.93
CA THR A 105 22.33 -14.19 5.48
C THR A 105 20.84 -14.15 5.15
N LEU A 106 20.04 -14.96 5.82
CA LEU A 106 18.58 -14.95 5.66
C LEU A 106 17.97 -13.63 6.13
N ALA A 107 18.40 -13.11 7.27
CA ALA A 107 17.91 -11.84 7.81
C ALA A 107 18.23 -10.67 6.87
N LEU A 108 19.44 -10.63 6.30
CA LEU A 108 19.82 -9.64 5.30
C LEU A 108 18.99 -9.78 4.02
N GLY A 109 18.81 -10.99 3.52
CA GLY A 109 18.02 -11.25 2.31
C GLY A 109 16.56 -10.85 2.47
N ILE A 110 15.93 -11.27 3.57
CA ILE A 110 14.53 -10.93 3.85
C ILE A 110 14.40 -9.43 4.16
N GLY A 111 15.32 -8.88 4.98
CA GLY A 111 15.31 -7.48 5.37
C GLY A 111 15.50 -6.53 4.18
N ALA A 112 16.45 -6.83 3.29
CA ALA A 112 16.65 -6.04 2.08
C ALA A 112 15.44 -6.06 1.15
N ASN A 113 14.87 -7.24 0.90
CA ASN A 113 13.65 -7.36 0.09
C ASN A 113 12.45 -6.64 0.74
N GLY A 114 12.30 -6.77 2.06
CA GLY A 114 11.25 -6.07 2.80
C GLY A 114 11.40 -4.54 2.72
N ALA A 115 12.62 -4.03 2.85
CA ALA A 115 12.90 -2.60 2.74
C ALA A 115 12.62 -2.06 1.33
N ILE A 116 13.05 -2.79 0.28
CA ILE A 116 12.78 -2.41 -1.11
C ILE A 116 11.27 -2.43 -1.38
N PHE A 117 10.57 -3.46 -0.91
CA PHE A 117 9.11 -3.55 -1.08
C PHE A 117 8.39 -2.42 -0.32
N ALA A 118 8.79 -2.13 0.92
CA ALA A 118 8.21 -1.04 1.70
C ALA A 118 8.43 0.33 1.02
N LEU A 119 9.61 0.55 0.42
CA LEU A 119 9.89 1.75 -0.35
C LEU A 119 9.02 1.82 -1.61
N ALA A 120 8.94 0.73 -2.37
CA ALA A 120 8.11 0.65 -3.57
C ALA A 120 6.61 0.83 -3.23
N ASP A 121 6.12 0.22 -2.16
CA ASP A 121 4.74 0.41 -1.67
C ASP A 121 4.48 1.88 -1.33
N ALA A 122 5.37 2.50 -0.56
CA ALA A 122 5.20 3.88 -0.13
C ALA A 122 5.26 4.90 -1.28
N THR A 123 6.01 4.61 -2.35
CA THR A 123 6.25 5.56 -3.45
C THR A 123 5.43 5.30 -4.71
N LEU A 124 5.05 4.05 -4.98
CA LEU A 124 4.42 3.64 -6.23
C LEU A 124 3.01 3.07 -6.07
N LEU A 125 2.75 2.39 -4.95
CA LEU A 125 1.49 1.64 -4.80
C LEU A 125 0.46 2.38 -3.94
N ARG A 126 0.90 3.22 -3.00
CA ARG A 126 -0.05 3.99 -2.19
C ARG A 126 -0.66 5.11 -3.02
N PRO A 127 -1.99 5.17 -3.13
CA PRO A 127 -2.63 6.32 -3.75
C PRO A 127 -2.27 7.59 -2.98
N LEU A 128 -2.17 8.69 -3.71
CA LEU A 128 -1.93 9.99 -3.11
C LEU A 128 -3.00 10.28 -2.05
N PRO A 129 -2.65 10.72 -0.83
CA PRO A 129 -3.62 11.02 0.22
C PRO A 129 -4.33 12.36 -0.06
N LEU A 130 -4.85 12.51 -1.26
CA LEU A 130 -5.58 13.67 -1.76
C LEU A 130 -6.97 13.23 -2.22
N PRO A 131 -7.98 14.12 -2.17
CA PRO A 131 -9.29 13.83 -2.70
C PRO A 131 -9.25 13.56 -4.21
N GLU A 132 -9.86 12.45 -4.65
CA GLU A 132 -9.98 12.04 -6.05
C GLU A 132 -8.63 12.12 -6.83
N PRO A 133 -7.58 11.39 -6.37
CA PRO A 133 -6.24 11.53 -6.92
C PRO A 133 -6.18 11.13 -8.40
N ASP A 134 -7.08 10.26 -8.85
CA ASP A 134 -7.17 9.81 -10.25
C ASP A 134 -7.61 10.92 -11.21
N ARG A 135 -8.10 12.04 -10.70
CA ARG A 135 -8.44 13.23 -11.50
C ARG A 135 -7.33 14.27 -11.54
N LEU A 136 -6.22 14.04 -10.85
CA LEU A 136 -5.08 14.94 -10.84
C LEU A 136 -4.07 14.56 -11.90
N ALA A 137 -3.68 15.51 -12.75
CA ALA A 137 -2.68 15.34 -13.78
C ALA A 137 -1.59 16.39 -13.67
N ILE A 138 -0.34 16.02 -13.99
CA ILE A 138 0.73 16.97 -14.20
C ILE A 138 0.72 17.39 -15.67
N VAL A 139 0.62 18.69 -15.90
CA VAL A 139 0.61 19.28 -17.23
C VAL A 139 1.99 19.83 -17.54
N TRP A 140 2.51 19.48 -18.70
CA TRP A 140 3.83 19.86 -19.17
C TRP A 140 3.75 20.71 -20.43
N GLU A 141 4.65 21.67 -20.57
CA GLU A 141 4.82 22.37 -21.82
C GLU A 141 5.74 21.56 -22.74
N ARG A 142 5.29 21.38 -23.99
CA ARG A 142 6.07 20.72 -25.04
C ARG A 142 6.69 21.74 -25.94
N SER A 143 7.94 21.53 -26.33
CA SER A 143 8.62 22.29 -27.39
C SER A 143 9.36 21.33 -28.31
N ASP A 144 9.88 21.85 -29.44
CA ASP A 144 10.61 21.05 -30.43
C ASP A 144 11.82 20.28 -29.82
N THR A 145 12.40 20.83 -28.77
CA THR A 145 13.60 20.28 -28.12
C THR A 145 13.30 19.56 -26.82
N VAL A 146 12.15 19.80 -26.17
CA VAL A 146 11.80 19.25 -24.84
C VAL A 146 10.38 18.71 -24.85
N GLN A 147 10.25 17.40 -24.63
CA GLN A 147 8.95 16.72 -24.61
C GLN A 147 8.13 17.00 -23.33
N ARG A 148 8.80 17.28 -22.21
CA ARG A 148 8.19 17.55 -20.90
C ARG A 148 8.97 18.67 -20.21
N GLY A 149 8.60 19.90 -20.48
CA GLY A 149 9.21 21.10 -19.91
C GLY A 149 8.35 21.75 -18.83
N PRO A 150 8.95 22.60 -17.99
CA PRO A 150 8.19 23.49 -17.12
C PRO A 150 7.35 24.45 -17.95
N VAL A 151 6.25 24.91 -17.38
CA VAL A 151 5.27 25.78 -18.03
C VAL A 151 5.57 27.23 -17.72
N SER A 152 5.38 28.10 -18.69
CA SER A 152 5.51 29.53 -18.47
C SER A 152 4.30 30.11 -17.72
N PRO A 153 4.46 31.22 -16.96
CA PRO A 153 3.36 31.86 -16.25
C PRO A 153 2.18 32.23 -17.17
N LEU A 154 2.44 32.82 -18.28
CA LEU A 154 1.37 33.26 -19.21
C LEU A 154 0.69 32.07 -19.90
N ASN A 155 1.44 31.07 -20.33
CA ASN A 155 0.84 29.88 -20.93
C ASN A 155 -0.08 29.17 -19.91
N MET A 156 0.33 29.05 -18.65
CA MET A 156 -0.51 28.48 -17.61
C MET A 156 -1.84 29.23 -17.44
N LEU A 157 -1.80 30.58 -17.44
CA LEU A 157 -3.00 31.41 -17.37
C LEU A 157 -3.88 31.25 -18.61
N ASP A 158 -3.28 31.24 -19.81
CA ASP A 158 -4.00 31.06 -21.07
C ASP A 158 -4.69 29.69 -21.13
N TRP A 159 -3.97 28.63 -20.72
CA TRP A 159 -4.53 27.28 -20.68
C TRP A 159 -5.65 27.14 -19.66
N ASN A 160 -5.51 27.77 -18.48
CA ASN A 160 -6.56 27.72 -17.47
C ASN A 160 -7.86 28.38 -17.96
N ASP A 161 -7.77 29.43 -18.78
CA ASP A 161 -8.93 30.10 -19.34
C ASP A 161 -9.57 29.35 -20.55
N GLN A 162 -8.76 28.59 -21.31
CA GLN A 162 -9.18 27.97 -22.57
C GLN A 162 -9.53 26.47 -22.42
N THR A 163 -9.12 25.83 -21.29
CA THR A 163 -9.26 24.39 -21.14
C THR A 163 -10.70 23.91 -21.13
N ARG A 164 -10.96 22.83 -21.86
CA ARG A 164 -12.25 22.11 -21.83
C ARG A 164 -12.18 20.87 -20.95
N THR A 165 -10.98 20.36 -20.72
CA THR A 165 -10.66 19.10 -20.05
C THR A 165 -10.50 19.26 -18.55
N PHE A 166 -9.86 20.34 -18.12
CA PHE A 166 -9.62 20.60 -16.72
C PHE A 166 -10.70 21.49 -16.09
N GLU A 167 -11.02 21.26 -14.82
CA GLU A 167 -11.82 22.19 -14.02
C GLU A 167 -11.00 23.42 -13.66
N LYS A 168 -9.74 23.18 -13.27
CA LYS A 168 -8.80 24.21 -12.83
C LYS A 168 -7.38 23.68 -12.93
N MET A 169 -6.45 24.56 -13.26
CA MET A 169 -5.02 24.31 -13.24
C MET A 169 -4.31 25.31 -12.33
N ALA A 170 -3.25 24.86 -11.68
CA ALA A 170 -2.43 25.70 -10.82
C ALA A 170 -0.96 25.30 -10.89
N GLY A 171 -0.08 26.23 -10.64
CA GLY A 171 1.36 26.03 -10.76
C GLY A 171 2.08 26.13 -9.42
N PHE A 172 3.20 25.44 -9.35
CA PHE A 172 4.16 25.60 -8.27
C PHE A 172 5.59 25.57 -8.84
N VAL A 173 6.50 26.29 -8.20
CA VAL A 173 7.91 26.26 -8.60
C VAL A 173 8.52 24.96 -8.08
N PRO A 174 9.13 24.11 -8.94
CA PRO A 174 9.79 22.91 -8.51
C PRO A 174 10.91 23.17 -7.51
N GLY A 175 11.03 22.25 -6.53
CA GLY A 175 12.03 22.35 -5.50
C GLY A 175 11.57 23.20 -4.30
N VAL A 176 12.29 23.05 -3.22
CA VAL A 176 12.07 23.76 -1.95
C VAL A 176 13.24 24.69 -1.72
N GLY A 177 12.97 25.98 -1.79
CA GLY A 177 13.91 27.01 -1.35
C GLY A 177 13.80 27.25 0.16
N SER A 178 14.49 28.23 0.68
CA SER A 178 14.37 28.68 2.07
C SER A 178 14.17 30.17 2.15
N MET A 179 13.50 30.60 3.20
CA MET A 179 13.41 31.98 3.68
C MET A 179 14.00 32.09 5.06
N VAL A 180 14.57 33.20 5.36
CA VAL A 180 15.14 33.52 6.70
C VAL A 180 14.07 34.17 7.55
N MET A 181 13.78 33.58 8.70
CA MET A 181 12.91 34.14 9.74
C MET A 181 13.73 34.54 10.96
N ALA A 182 13.38 35.65 11.60
CA ALA A 182 13.95 35.99 12.90
C ALA A 182 13.54 34.95 13.95
N GLY A 183 14.52 34.28 14.50
CA GLY A 183 14.35 33.29 15.57
C GLY A 183 14.23 33.97 16.93
N GLN A 184 14.07 33.17 17.98
CA GLN A 184 14.13 33.66 19.35
C GLN A 184 15.58 34.06 19.69
N ASN A 185 15.73 35.09 20.55
CA ASN A 185 17.05 35.56 21.02
C ASN A 185 17.99 36.12 19.91
N GLY A 186 17.43 36.68 18.83
CA GLY A 186 18.24 37.31 17.78
C GLY A 186 18.93 36.33 16.81
N THR A 187 18.63 35.04 16.91
CA THR A 187 19.07 34.04 15.94
C THR A 187 18.26 34.13 14.65
N THR A 188 18.78 33.58 13.59
CA THR A 188 18.05 33.41 12.32
C THR A 188 17.72 31.95 12.11
N GLU A 189 16.52 31.67 11.62
CA GLU A 189 16.02 30.33 11.31
C GLU A 189 15.75 30.23 9.82
N SER A 190 16.24 29.16 9.19
CA SER A 190 15.93 28.86 7.79
C SER A 190 14.60 28.11 7.72
N VAL A 191 13.62 28.70 7.05
CA VAL A 191 12.26 28.14 6.89
C VAL A 191 12.12 27.60 5.45
N PRO A 192 11.97 26.30 5.25
CA PRO A 192 11.71 25.73 3.93
C PRO A 192 10.45 26.32 3.30
N ARG A 193 10.56 26.80 2.08
CA ARG A 193 9.52 27.51 1.36
C ARG A 193 9.33 26.99 -0.04
N GLN A 194 8.07 26.96 -0.51
CA GLN A 194 7.73 26.73 -1.91
C GLN A 194 6.84 27.87 -2.43
N TRP A 195 7.12 28.30 -3.67
CA TRP A 195 6.28 29.24 -4.37
C TRP A 195 5.15 28.52 -5.10
N VAL A 196 3.91 29.03 -4.94
CA VAL A 196 2.71 28.45 -5.53
C VAL A 196 1.77 29.53 -6.05
N THR A 197 0.91 29.20 -7.00
CA THR A 197 -0.20 30.08 -7.43
C THR A 197 -1.40 29.92 -6.49
N SER A 198 -2.31 30.88 -6.51
CA SER A 198 -3.47 30.93 -5.60
C SER A 198 -4.35 29.68 -5.66
N GLY A 199 -4.51 29.06 -6.83
CA GLY A 199 -5.38 27.89 -7.02
C GLY A 199 -4.81 26.54 -6.61
N VAL A 200 -3.55 26.45 -6.15
CA VAL A 200 -2.91 25.13 -5.97
C VAL A 200 -3.61 24.24 -4.96
N PHE A 201 -4.02 24.79 -3.83
CA PHE A 201 -4.69 23.98 -2.79
C PHE A 201 -6.10 23.54 -3.22
N ASP A 202 -6.82 24.39 -3.98
CA ASP A 202 -8.13 24.04 -4.53
C ASP A 202 -8.02 22.89 -5.55
N VAL A 203 -7.04 22.99 -6.47
CA VAL A 203 -6.77 21.93 -7.45
C VAL A 203 -6.43 20.61 -6.75
N LEU A 204 -5.66 20.67 -5.67
CA LEU A 204 -5.33 19.47 -4.88
C LEU A 204 -6.49 18.99 -3.99
N GLY A 205 -7.54 19.79 -3.81
CA GLY A 205 -8.65 19.47 -2.91
C GLY A 205 -8.24 19.51 -1.44
N VAL A 206 -7.25 20.33 -1.10
CA VAL A 206 -6.75 20.45 0.28
C VAL A 206 -7.64 21.36 1.10
N THR A 207 -8.20 20.82 2.18
CA THR A 207 -8.94 21.61 3.17
C THR A 207 -7.98 22.09 4.26
N PRO A 208 -7.95 23.39 4.58
CA PRO A 208 -7.11 23.91 5.65
C PRO A 208 -7.60 23.41 7.02
N ILE A 209 -6.64 23.20 7.95
CA ILE A 209 -6.92 22.85 9.36
C ILE A 209 -7.40 24.08 10.14
N ALA A 210 -6.82 25.25 9.80
CA ALA A 210 -7.17 26.52 10.39
C ALA A 210 -7.06 27.62 9.33
N GLY A 211 -7.90 28.65 9.43
CA GLY A 211 -7.91 29.74 8.47
C GLY A 211 -8.43 29.34 7.09
N ARG A 212 -7.78 29.80 6.04
CA ARG A 212 -8.12 29.56 4.65
C ARG A 212 -6.90 29.25 3.78
N THR A 213 -7.12 28.74 2.59
CA THR A 213 -6.10 28.69 1.53
C THR A 213 -6.01 30.02 0.79
N PHE A 214 -5.15 30.13 -0.23
CA PHE A 214 -5.08 31.30 -1.05
C PHE A 214 -6.36 31.50 -1.86
N LEU A 215 -6.75 32.76 -2.03
CA LEU A 215 -7.87 33.18 -2.87
C LEU A 215 -7.33 33.89 -4.12
N ALA A 216 -8.09 33.92 -5.19
CA ALA A 216 -7.76 34.70 -6.38
C ALA A 216 -7.65 36.21 -6.09
N SER A 217 -8.37 36.71 -5.07
CA SER A 217 -8.26 38.09 -4.59
C SER A 217 -6.90 38.40 -3.98
N ASP A 218 -6.20 37.41 -3.40
CA ASP A 218 -4.86 37.62 -2.84
C ASP A 218 -3.85 38.00 -3.94
N ASP A 219 -4.05 37.52 -5.19
CA ASP A 219 -3.25 37.93 -6.35
C ASP A 219 -3.54 39.36 -6.77
N THR A 220 -4.81 39.79 -6.77
CA THR A 220 -5.22 41.13 -7.23
C THR A 220 -4.94 42.21 -6.19
N GLU A 221 -5.10 41.92 -4.91
CA GLU A 221 -4.86 42.84 -3.80
C GLU A 221 -3.37 42.93 -3.39
N GLN A 222 -2.50 42.17 -4.03
CA GLN A 222 -1.07 42.06 -3.76
C GLN A 222 -0.73 41.72 -2.32
N ILE A 223 -1.54 40.89 -1.70
CA ILE A 223 -1.32 40.47 -0.32
C ILE A 223 -0.11 39.54 -0.25
N SER A 224 0.91 39.89 0.49
CA SER A 224 2.01 38.97 0.83
C SER A 224 1.48 37.92 1.81
N ALA A 225 0.83 36.89 1.28
CA ALA A 225 0.20 35.83 2.04
C ALA A 225 1.10 34.59 2.11
N VAL A 226 1.01 33.88 3.23
CA VAL A 226 1.60 32.54 3.39
C VAL A 226 0.61 31.58 4.03
N VAL A 227 0.70 30.33 3.59
CA VAL A 227 0.05 29.17 4.22
C VAL A 227 1.12 28.33 4.87
N GLN A 228 0.88 27.87 6.09
CA GLN A 228 1.84 27.07 6.88
C GLN A 228 1.49 25.59 6.82
N SER A 229 2.51 24.73 6.95
CA SER A 229 2.29 23.31 7.22
C SER A 229 1.87 23.11 8.68
N GLU A 230 1.06 22.08 8.93
CA GLU A 230 0.68 21.67 10.28
C GLU A 230 1.91 21.44 11.19
N GLY A 231 2.95 20.78 10.65
CA GLY A 231 4.18 20.52 11.40
C GLY A 231 4.89 21.80 11.84
N PHE A 232 5.01 22.77 10.93
CA PHE A 232 5.62 24.06 11.25
C PHE A 232 4.78 24.84 12.26
N TRP A 233 3.46 24.88 12.10
CA TRP A 233 2.55 25.51 13.03
C TRP A 233 2.63 24.93 14.45
N ARG A 234 2.64 23.60 14.57
CA ARG A 234 2.77 22.92 15.86
C ARG A 234 4.12 23.19 16.52
N ASN A 235 5.19 23.04 15.77
CA ASN A 235 6.55 23.14 16.31
C ASN A 235 6.94 24.57 16.65
N ARG A 236 6.53 25.55 15.83
CA ARG A 236 6.98 26.94 15.99
C ARG A 236 6.01 27.82 16.76
N PHE A 237 4.71 27.55 16.65
CA PHE A 237 3.65 28.36 17.24
C PHE A 237 2.80 27.58 18.25
N GLY A 238 3.20 26.37 18.65
CA GLY A 238 2.49 25.57 19.66
C GLY A 238 1.05 25.19 19.25
N ALA A 239 0.75 25.15 17.96
CA ALA A 239 -0.59 24.98 17.44
C ALA A 239 -1.60 26.06 17.88
N ASP A 240 -1.13 27.29 18.14
CA ASP A 240 -1.96 28.42 18.52
C ASP A 240 -2.79 28.93 17.31
N PRO A 241 -4.13 28.89 17.35
CA PRO A 241 -4.96 29.40 16.27
C PRO A 241 -4.84 30.89 15.99
N SER A 242 -4.37 31.68 16.99
CA SER A 242 -4.18 33.12 16.86
C SER A 242 -3.09 33.51 15.85
N VAL A 243 -2.35 32.52 15.30
CA VAL A 243 -1.40 32.71 14.20
C VAL A 243 -2.08 33.18 12.92
N ILE A 244 -3.35 32.84 12.73
CA ILE A 244 -4.12 33.24 11.54
C ILE A 244 -4.35 34.76 11.58
N GLY A 245 -4.01 35.46 10.49
CA GLY A 245 -4.03 36.90 10.37
C GLY A 245 -2.77 37.58 10.94
N ARG A 246 -1.89 36.86 11.64
CA ARG A 246 -0.64 37.39 12.17
C ARG A 246 0.36 37.60 11.03
N GLN A 247 1.10 38.69 11.15
CA GLN A 247 2.23 38.97 10.26
C GLN A 247 3.52 38.34 10.79
N ILE A 248 4.21 37.63 9.90
CA ILE A 248 5.54 37.07 10.16
C ILE A 248 6.53 37.66 9.15
N ARG A 249 7.76 37.92 9.57
CA ARG A 249 8.80 38.47 8.71
C ARG A 249 9.66 37.33 8.13
N LEU A 250 9.64 37.19 6.81
CA LEU A 250 10.42 36.23 6.06
C LEU A 250 11.26 37.00 5.01
N ASP A 251 12.56 36.77 4.97
CA ASP A 251 13.51 37.51 4.12
C ASP A 251 13.34 39.06 4.17
N GLY A 252 13.05 39.56 5.35
CA GLY A 252 12.80 41.00 5.54
C GLY A 252 11.39 41.47 5.15
N THR A 253 10.61 40.70 4.42
CA THR A 253 9.24 41.03 3.99
C THR A 253 8.22 40.52 5.00
N LEU A 254 7.17 41.29 5.24
CA LEU A 254 6.05 40.91 6.10
C LEU A 254 5.04 40.08 5.29
N TYR A 255 4.78 38.88 5.77
CA TYR A 255 3.77 37.98 5.21
C TYR A 255 2.65 37.76 6.22
N THR A 256 1.41 37.81 5.77
CA THR A 256 0.24 37.45 6.57
C THR A 256 -0.01 35.96 6.50
N VAL A 257 -0.07 35.29 7.65
CA VAL A 257 -0.46 33.88 7.72
C VAL A 257 -1.96 33.76 7.49
N VAL A 258 -2.37 33.20 6.37
CA VAL A 258 -3.79 33.09 6.02
C VAL A 258 -4.38 31.72 6.38
N GLY A 259 -3.55 30.69 6.53
CA GLY A 259 -4.04 29.37 6.90
C GLY A 259 -2.94 28.35 7.22
N VAL A 260 -3.41 27.20 7.68
CA VAL A 260 -2.60 26.04 8.00
C VAL A 260 -3.17 24.84 7.26
N VAL A 261 -2.33 24.10 6.56
CA VAL A 261 -2.72 22.91 5.80
C VAL A 261 -2.13 21.63 6.38
N PRO A 262 -2.80 20.49 6.21
CA PRO A 262 -2.36 19.22 6.78
C PRO A 262 -1.02 18.75 6.18
N GLN A 263 -0.35 17.85 6.92
CA GLN A 263 0.93 17.28 6.55
C GLN A 263 0.90 16.57 5.15
N THR A 264 -0.25 16.05 4.75
CA THR A 264 -0.45 15.41 3.43
C THR A 264 -0.12 16.32 2.26
N THR A 265 -0.19 17.64 2.45
CA THR A 265 0.13 18.65 1.43
C THR A 265 1.62 18.69 1.07
N GLN A 266 2.49 18.10 1.87
CA GLN A 266 3.95 18.02 1.58
C GLN A 266 4.30 17.20 0.32
N MET A 267 3.33 16.57 -0.31
CA MET A 267 3.54 15.86 -1.57
C MET A 267 4.01 16.76 -2.72
N ILE A 268 3.64 18.02 -2.73
CA ILE A 268 4.14 18.98 -3.74
C ILE A 268 5.52 19.53 -3.38
N GLY A 269 6.00 19.29 -2.16
CA GLY A 269 7.32 19.71 -1.65
C GLY A 269 7.32 19.73 -0.13
N SER A 270 8.42 19.34 0.50
CA SER A 270 8.59 19.35 1.96
C SER A 270 8.78 20.78 2.51
N ALA A 271 7.86 21.68 2.17
CA ALA A 271 7.88 23.07 2.61
C ALA A 271 7.26 23.23 3.99
N SER A 272 7.82 24.13 4.79
CA SER A 272 7.21 24.61 6.03
C SER A 272 6.17 25.70 5.77
N VAL A 273 6.40 26.50 4.72
CA VAL A 273 5.49 27.53 4.28
C VAL A 273 5.35 27.53 2.76
N TRP A 274 4.16 27.81 2.29
CA TRP A 274 3.88 28.11 0.90
C TRP A 274 3.65 29.62 0.77
N ALA A 275 4.37 30.25 -0.17
CA ALA A 275 4.25 31.67 -0.45
C ALA A 275 3.62 31.87 -1.84
N LEU A 276 2.77 32.85 -1.95
CA LEU A 276 2.03 33.14 -3.17
C LEU A 276 2.94 33.77 -4.23
N VAL A 277 2.97 33.19 -5.42
CA VAL A 277 3.48 33.85 -6.62
C VAL A 277 2.35 34.67 -7.20
N GLN A 278 2.48 35.98 -7.13
CA GLN A 278 1.48 36.90 -7.68
C GLN A 278 1.58 36.92 -9.22
N LEU A 279 0.64 36.25 -9.86
CA LEU A 279 0.52 36.24 -11.30
C LEU A 279 -0.63 37.16 -11.76
N ARG A 280 -0.26 38.26 -12.38
CA ARG A 280 -1.21 39.29 -12.82
C ARG A 280 -1.02 39.56 -14.30
N ARG A 281 -2.11 39.49 -15.07
CA ARG A 281 -2.10 39.87 -16.51
C ARG A 281 -2.00 41.37 -16.70
N ASP A 282 -2.56 42.16 -15.80
CA ASP A 282 -2.63 43.62 -15.90
C ASP A 282 -1.27 44.32 -15.75
N ILE A 283 -0.26 43.65 -15.19
CA ILE A 283 1.11 44.20 -15.11
C ILE A 283 1.96 43.84 -16.32
N VAL A 284 1.47 42.97 -17.22
CA VAL A 284 2.22 42.53 -18.40
C VAL A 284 2.26 43.67 -19.42
N GLY A 285 3.49 44.14 -19.71
CA GLY A 285 3.68 45.27 -20.62
C GLY A 285 3.34 46.64 -20.02
N ALA A 286 2.94 46.72 -18.75
CA ALA A 286 2.79 47.99 -18.05
C ALA A 286 4.16 48.68 -17.84
N PRO A 287 4.20 49.99 -17.65
CA PRO A 287 5.46 50.69 -17.35
C PRO A 287 6.15 50.11 -16.10
N GLY A 288 7.36 49.57 -16.26
CA GLY A 288 8.10 48.88 -15.21
C GLY A 288 7.69 47.44 -14.97
N GLY A 289 6.68 46.90 -15.65
CA GLY A 289 6.27 45.52 -15.61
C GLY A 289 7.04 44.61 -16.58
N PRO A 290 6.94 43.29 -16.40
CA PRO A 290 7.58 42.34 -17.32
C PRO A 290 6.90 42.33 -18.70
N SER A 291 7.68 42.13 -19.75
CA SER A 291 7.11 41.95 -21.11
C SER A 291 6.42 40.55 -21.20
N ALA A 292 5.43 40.46 -22.10
CA ALA A 292 4.78 39.16 -22.38
C ALA A 292 5.79 38.12 -22.89
N GLU A 293 6.74 38.55 -23.73
CA GLU A 293 7.80 37.67 -24.23
C GLU A 293 8.68 37.15 -23.13
N HIS A 294 9.09 38.00 -22.17
CA HIS A 294 9.86 37.59 -21.01
C HIS A 294 9.11 36.54 -20.17
N LEU A 295 7.83 36.79 -19.87
CA LEU A 295 7.04 35.85 -19.06
C LEU A 295 6.74 34.54 -19.80
N ARG A 296 6.61 34.54 -21.13
CA ARG A 296 6.48 33.32 -21.94
C ARG A 296 7.80 32.55 -22.04
N GLY A 297 8.94 33.25 -22.01
CA GLY A 297 10.27 32.64 -21.94
C GLY A 297 10.63 32.04 -20.58
N LEU A 298 10.00 32.55 -19.54
CA LEU A 298 10.29 32.15 -18.16
C LEU A 298 9.57 30.83 -17.79
N ARG A 299 10.17 29.69 -18.14
CA ARG A 299 9.62 28.37 -17.89
C ARG A 299 9.97 27.91 -16.47
N MET A 300 9.08 28.15 -15.52
CA MET A 300 9.38 27.93 -14.11
C MET A 300 8.37 27.06 -13.35
N PHE A 301 7.15 26.88 -13.87
CA PHE A 301 6.12 26.15 -13.16
C PHE A 301 6.04 24.68 -13.55
N ARG A 302 5.85 23.85 -12.54
CA ARG A 302 5.17 22.58 -12.71
C ARG A 302 3.69 22.83 -12.48
N VAL A 303 2.87 22.45 -13.44
CA VAL A 303 1.42 22.66 -13.39
C VAL A 303 0.72 21.37 -13.01
N VAL A 304 -0.20 21.47 -12.08
CA VAL A 304 -1.14 20.42 -11.74
C VAL A 304 -2.53 20.85 -12.16
N GLY A 305 -3.27 19.95 -12.79
CA GLY A 305 -4.65 20.19 -13.20
C GLY A 305 -5.59 19.15 -12.59
N ARG A 306 -6.80 19.57 -12.22
CA ARG A 306 -7.89 18.69 -11.87
C ARG A 306 -8.79 18.49 -13.07
N MET A 307 -8.86 17.27 -13.59
CA MET A 307 -9.72 16.92 -14.72
C MET A 307 -11.20 17.01 -14.32
N LYS A 308 -12.05 17.39 -15.28
CA LYS A 308 -13.50 17.34 -15.10
C LYS A 308 -13.98 15.90 -14.88
N PRO A 309 -15.11 15.69 -14.18
CA PRO A 309 -15.68 14.36 -14.01
C PRO A 309 -15.92 13.65 -15.35
N GLY A 310 -15.52 12.40 -15.46
CA GLY A 310 -15.71 11.58 -16.67
C GLY A 310 -14.67 11.78 -17.78
N VAL A 311 -13.69 12.67 -17.60
CA VAL A 311 -12.58 12.84 -18.54
C VAL A 311 -11.48 11.83 -18.24
N SER A 312 -10.97 11.15 -19.28
CA SER A 312 -9.85 10.21 -19.14
C SER A 312 -8.50 10.88 -19.42
N PHE A 313 -7.41 10.31 -18.90
CA PHE A 313 -6.04 10.76 -19.22
C PHE A 313 -5.74 10.74 -20.72
N ALA A 314 -6.32 9.79 -21.48
CA ALA A 314 -6.14 9.69 -22.92
C ALA A 314 -6.76 10.91 -23.64
N SER A 315 -8.00 11.28 -23.27
CA SER A 315 -8.66 12.45 -23.83
C SER A 315 -8.05 13.78 -23.39
N ALA A 316 -7.39 13.80 -22.22
CA ALA A 316 -6.68 14.99 -21.75
C ALA A 316 -5.37 15.27 -22.52
N GLY A 317 -4.76 14.24 -23.11
CA GLY A 317 -3.55 14.37 -23.93
C GLY A 317 -3.81 14.93 -25.33
N ASP A 318 -5.02 14.83 -25.84
CA ASP A 318 -5.40 15.28 -27.18
C ASP A 318 -5.86 16.76 -27.21
N ASP A 319 -6.07 17.38 -26.07
CA ASP A 319 -6.59 18.74 -25.90
C ASP A 319 -5.47 19.82 -25.86
N GLN A 320 -4.21 19.42 -26.18
CA GLN A 320 -3.01 20.29 -26.13
C GLN A 320 -2.42 20.54 -27.55
#